data_eccd50084732232cf575af5468f6b738
#
_entry.id   eccd50084732232cf575af5468f6b738
#
_cell.length_a   1.000
_cell.length_b   1.000
_cell.length_c   1.000
_cell.angle_alpha   90.00
_cell.angle_beta   90.00
_cell.angle_gamma   90.00
#
_symmetry.space_group_name_H-M   'P 1'
#
loop_
_entity.id
_entity.type
_entity.pdbx_description
1 polymer ?
#
loop_
_entity_poly.entity_id
_entity_poly.type
_entity_poly.pdbx_seq_one_letter_code
_entity_poly.pdbx_strand_id
1 'polypeptide(L)'
;DWFIRQMNTTCKNLGGTNSNFTNTNGVYDENHYTCARDMALIGKALFDYPEFFTICQTEQYAIPASDTVEEHIFQQKHHMLIKDNKDYYEYAIAGKTGYTTEAENTLITLADNGERRLVCVVMRTYGGHTYSDTRALLEYGFQNFRNVDIAEKEKKDTYDALEHGAFVVLPEKVDFDKLKCKVEIHEGSKREGTATYYYKDNPVGSCEVTVAKDYKQKEIAFSESDKKSIDYKRTVLICTVGVVILMGIGSIIAGIIRKRKRR
;
A
#
# COMPACT_ATOMS: atom_id res chain seq x y z
N ASP A 1 19.35 13.87 -1.27
CA ASP A 1 18.90 13.40 -2.60
C ASP A 1 18.77 11.88 -2.72
N TRP A 2 19.72 11.07 -2.17
CA TRP A 2 19.60 9.60 -2.23
C TRP A 2 18.37 9.09 -1.46
N PHE A 3 18.17 9.54 -0.22
CA PHE A 3 17.06 9.09 0.63
C PHE A 3 15.69 9.47 0.03
N ILE A 4 15.56 10.67 -0.51
CA ILE A 4 14.33 11.11 -1.20
C ILE A 4 14.02 10.21 -2.40
N ARG A 5 15.04 9.83 -3.18
CA ARG A 5 14.85 8.86 -4.27
C ARG A 5 14.38 7.50 -3.75
N GLN A 6 14.91 7.02 -2.59
CA GLN A 6 14.45 5.78 -1.97
C GLN A 6 12.98 5.88 -1.51
N MET A 7 12.58 6.99 -0.89
CA MET A 7 11.17 7.22 -0.51
C MET A 7 10.23 7.08 -1.73
N ASN A 8 10.55 7.75 -2.83
CA ASN A 8 9.74 7.69 -4.06
C ASN A 8 9.75 6.30 -4.71
N THR A 9 10.92 5.64 -4.74
CA THR A 9 11.06 4.30 -5.30
C THR A 9 10.27 3.28 -4.46
N THR A 10 10.38 3.33 -3.14
CA THR A 10 9.62 2.46 -2.22
C THR A 10 8.12 2.65 -2.40
N CYS A 11 7.63 3.89 -2.44
CA CYS A 11 6.22 4.16 -2.68
C CYS A 11 5.73 3.54 -3.99
N LYS A 12 6.49 3.68 -5.09
CA LYS A 12 6.17 3.08 -6.39
C LYS A 12 6.17 1.55 -6.33
N ASN A 13 7.16 0.94 -5.67
CA ASN A 13 7.26 -0.52 -5.52
C ASN A 13 6.09 -1.09 -4.71
N LEU A 14 5.54 -0.32 -3.76
CA LEU A 14 4.33 -0.67 -3.02
C LEU A 14 3.04 -0.45 -3.84
N GLY A 15 3.14 0.01 -5.08
CA GLY A 15 1.99 0.27 -5.95
C GLY A 15 1.39 1.67 -5.82
N GLY A 16 2.11 2.61 -5.21
CA GLY A 16 1.74 4.04 -5.16
C GLY A 16 1.88 4.69 -6.53
N THR A 17 0.92 5.51 -6.90
CA THR A 17 0.84 6.14 -8.23
C THR A 17 0.63 7.65 -8.19
N ASN A 18 0.28 8.21 -7.03
CA ASN A 18 -0.11 9.60 -6.87
C ASN A 18 0.65 10.27 -5.71
N SER A 19 1.95 9.96 -5.59
CA SER A 19 2.81 10.56 -4.57
C SER A 19 4.14 10.97 -5.16
N ASN A 20 4.66 12.09 -4.67
CA ASN A 20 6.00 12.57 -4.93
C ASN A 20 6.57 13.21 -3.68
N PHE A 21 7.65 12.67 -3.15
CA PHE A 21 8.33 13.18 -1.97
C PHE A 21 9.56 14.01 -2.40
N THR A 22 9.67 15.24 -1.90
CA THR A 22 10.79 16.16 -2.16
C THR A 22 11.66 16.39 -0.95
N ASN A 23 11.18 16.06 0.25
CA ASN A 23 11.91 16.14 1.51
C ASN A 23 11.53 15.02 2.47
N THR A 24 12.25 14.91 3.58
CA THR A 24 12.10 13.85 4.59
C THR A 24 11.30 14.27 5.82
N ASN A 25 11.01 15.55 5.97
CA ASN A 25 10.40 16.13 7.17
C ASN A 25 8.94 16.55 6.97
N GLY A 26 8.42 16.50 5.72
CA GLY A 26 7.04 16.85 5.41
C GLY A 26 6.74 18.35 5.40
N VAL A 27 7.77 19.20 5.36
CA VAL A 27 7.58 20.64 5.14
C VAL A 27 7.02 20.88 3.75
N TYR A 28 6.14 21.86 3.64
CA TYR A 28 5.49 22.20 2.38
C TYR A 28 6.47 22.48 1.24
N ASP A 29 6.19 21.90 0.12
CA ASP A 29 6.78 22.17 -1.19
C ASP A 29 5.70 21.87 -2.24
N GLU A 30 5.58 22.67 -3.27
CA GLU A 30 4.53 22.52 -4.31
C GLU A 30 4.56 21.16 -5.02
N ASN A 31 5.73 20.53 -5.05
CA ASN A 31 5.93 19.20 -5.63
C ASN A 31 5.91 18.06 -4.60
N HIS A 32 5.67 18.37 -3.30
CA HIS A 32 5.56 17.39 -2.23
C HIS A 32 4.10 17.03 -1.99
N TYR A 33 3.64 15.95 -2.59
CA TYR A 33 2.25 15.53 -2.51
C TYR A 33 2.10 14.02 -2.36
N THR A 34 0.95 13.61 -1.86
CA THR A 34 0.53 12.21 -1.71
C THR A 34 -0.99 12.12 -1.74
N CYS A 35 -1.50 10.89 -1.68
CA CYS A 35 -2.93 10.61 -1.53
C CYS A 35 -3.18 9.56 -0.44
N ALA A 36 -4.41 9.48 0.05
CA ALA A 36 -4.78 8.55 1.13
C ALA A 36 -4.48 7.08 0.76
N ARG A 37 -4.70 6.68 -0.50
CA ARG A 37 -4.41 5.33 -0.97
C ARG A 37 -2.93 4.99 -0.89
N ASP A 38 -2.06 5.86 -1.37
CA ASP A 38 -0.62 5.61 -1.37
C ASP A 38 -0.05 5.59 0.04
N MET A 39 -0.54 6.48 0.92
CA MET A 39 -0.20 6.45 2.35
C MET A 39 -0.70 5.19 3.04
N ALA A 40 -1.87 4.66 2.66
CA ALA A 40 -2.36 3.39 3.19
C ALA A 40 -1.49 2.20 2.75
N LEU A 41 -0.96 2.20 1.52
CA LEU A 41 0.00 1.19 1.05
C LEU A 41 1.31 1.23 1.84
N ILE A 42 1.83 2.43 2.10
CA ILE A 42 3.01 2.63 2.96
C ILE A 42 2.72 2.12 4.37
N GLY A 43 1.57 2.51 4.95
CA GLY A 43 1.13 2.04 6.27
C GLY A 43 0.99 0.52 6.34
N LYS A 44 0.46 -0.12 5.29
CA LYS A 44 0.38 -1.59 5.21
C LYS A 44 1.76 -2.23 5.29
N ALA A 45 2.75 -1.70 4.56
CA ALA A 45 4.11 -2.24 4.57
C ALA A 45 4.79 -2.12 5.95
N LEU A 46 4.36 -1.20 6.81
CA LEU A 46 4.92 -1.04 8.16
C LEU A 46 4.56 -2.20 9.10
N PHE A 47 3.54 -3.02 8.78
CA PHE A 47 3.23 -4.22 9.58
C PHE A 47 4.36 -5.27 9.56
N ASP A 48 5.28 -5.18 8.62
CA ASP A 48 6.44 -6.06 8.53
C ASP A 48 7.63 -5.60 9.39
N TYR A 49 7.48 -4.47 10.14
CA TYR A 49 8.54 -3.85 10.95
C TYR A 49 8.12 -3.73 12.42
N PRO A 50 8.34 -4.75 13.26
CA PRO A 50 7.90 -4.75 14.68
C PRO A 50 8.44 -3.57 15.50
N GLU A 51 9.67 -3.12 15.21
CA GLU A 51 10.32 -2.00 15.90
C GLU A 51 9.53 -0.70 15.74
N PHE A 52 8.88 -0.52 14.58
CA PHE A 52 8.03 0.64 14.32
C PHE A 52 6.89 0.75 15.35
N PHE A 53 6.26 -0.37 15.68
CA PHE A 53 5.18 -0.41 16.67
C PHE A 53 5.67 -0.13 18.07
N THR A 54 6.83 -0.67 18.46
CA THR A 54 7.46 -0.39 19.75
C THR A 54 7.73 1.11 19.92
N ILE A 55 8.27 1.75 18.89
CA ILE A 55 8.53 3.20 18.91
C ILE A 55 7.21 3.99 18.99
N CYS A 56 6.21 3.66 18.17
CA CYS A 56 4.93 4.37 18.15
C CYS A 56 4.12 4.25 19.46
N GLN A 57 4.25 3.13 20.18
CA GLN A 57 3.57 2.90 21.45
C GLN A 57 4.29 3.50 22.66
N THR A 58 5.48 4.07 22.47
CA THR A 58 6.22 4.78 23.53
C THR A 58 5.57 6.16 23.74
N GLU A 59 4.91 6.34 24.88
CA GLU A 59 4.22 7.60 25.20
C GLU A 59 5.20 8.75 25.46
N GLN A 60 6.33 8.46 26.10
CA GLN A 60 7.37 9.43 26.39
C GLN A 60 8.74 8.79 26.25
N TYR A 61 9.68 9.49 25.64
CA TYR A 61 11.07 9.10 25.54
C TYR A 61 11.98 10.28 25.86
N ALA A 62 12.93 10.05 26.78
CA ALA A 62 13.93 11.05 27.17
C ALA A 62 15.29 10.69 26.59
N ILE A 63 15.91 11.63 25.87
CA ILE A 63 17.34 11.59 25.55
C ILE A 63 18.04 12.36 26.66
N PRO A 64 18.89 11.70 27.49
CA PRO A 64 19.55 12.36 28.60
C PRO A 64 20.51 13.45 28.13
N ALA A 65 20.76 14.42 28.99
CA ALA A 65 21.78 15.44 28.75
C ALA A 65 23.18 14.83 28.54
N SER A 66 23.98 15.47 27.72
CA SER A 66 25.38 15.18 27.50
C SER A 66 26.22 16.46 27.66
N ASP A 67 27.53 16.37 27.50
CA ASP A 67 28.41 17.54 27.60
C ASP A 67 28.10 18.64 26.56
N THR A 68 27.38 18.32 25.49
CA THR A 68 27.10 19.23 24.36
C THR A 68 25.63 19.44 24.06
N VAL A 69 24.73 18.69 24.70
CA VAL A 69 23.28 18.72 24.42
C VAL A 69 22.51 18.63 25.73
N GLU A 70 21.49 19.47 25.89
CA GLU A 70 20.54 19.40 27.00
C GLU A 70 19.63 18.15 26.89
N GLU A 71 18.96 17.80 27.98
CA GLU A 71 17.97 16.73 27.98
C GLU A 71 16.81 17.09 27.03
N HIS A 72 16.43 16.11 26.20
CA HIS A 72 15.27 16.23 25.32
C HIS A 72 14.21 15.18 25.66
N ILE A 73 13.01 15.65 26.00
CA ILE A 73 11.85 14.79 26.27
C ILE A 73 10.89 14.84 25.10
N PHE A 74 10.71 13.71 24.44
CA PHE A 74 9.74 13.51 23.36
C PHE A 74 8.44 12.92 23.90
N GLN A 75 7.32 13.48 23.44
CA GLN A 75 5.98 13.05 23.81
C GLN A 75 5.25 12.49 22.59
N GLN A 76 4.50 11.40 22.76
CA GLN A 76 3.59 10.89 21.74
C GLN A 76 2.56 11.97 21.38
N LYS A 77 2.37 12.22 20.08
CA LYS A 77 1.44 13.23 19.56
C LYS A 77 0.16 12.64 18.97
N HIS A 78 0.11 11.33 18.78
CA HIS A 78 -1.06 10.63 18.25
C HIS A 78 -2.01 10.26 19.40
N HIS A 79 -3.06 11.04 19.60
CA HIS A 79 -3.96 10.93 20.75
C HIS A 79 -4.58 9.53 20.91
N MET A 80 -4.85 8.81 19.82
CA MET A 80 -5.42 7.46 19.90
C MET A 80 -4.48 6.43 20.52
N LEU A 81 -3.17 6.76 20.69
CA LEU A 81 -2.16 5.89 21.30
C LEU A 81 -1.90 6.25 22.79
N ILE A 82 -2.48 7.31 23.30
CA ILE A 82 -2.25 7.81 24.67
C ILE A 82 -3.45 7.39 25.53
N LYS A 83 -3.25 6.50 26.50
CA LYS A 83 -4.33 5.87 27.28
C LYS A 83 -5.22 6.85 28.01
N ASP A 84 -4.64 7.92 28.57
CA ASP A 84 -5.39 8.93 29.33
C ASP A 84 -5.99 10.04 28.44
N ASN A 85 -5.87 9.93 27.11
CA ASN A 85 -6.44 10.91 26.20
C ASN A 85 -7.89 10.54 25.85
N LYS A 86 -8.76 11.56 25.74
CA LYS A 86 -10.18 11.40 25.34
C LYS A 86 -10.37 10.69 23.99
N ASP A 87 -9.38 10.79 23.11
CA ASP A 87 -9.41 10.20 21.78
C ASP A 87 -8.78 8.80 21.74
N TYR A 88 -8.34 8.25 22.89
CA TYR A 88 -7.74 6.92 22.98
C TYR A 88 -8.59 5.87 22.28
N TYR A 89 -7.96 4.99 21.51
CA TYR A 89 -8.62 3.87 20.82
C TYR A 89 -7.82 2.59 21.04
N GLU A 90 -8.41 1.62 21.72
CA GLU A 90 -7.74 0.40 22.18
C GLU A 90 -7.10 -0.43 21.06
N TYR A 91 -7.66 -0.37 19.84
CA TYR A 91 -7.12 -1.09 18.69
C TYR A 91 -6.06 -0.31 17.90
N ALA A 92 -5.85 0.98 18.17
CA ALA A 92 -4.79 1.74 17.54
C ALA A 92 -3.43 1.29 18.09
N ILE A 93 -2.51 0.90 17.19
CA ILE A 93 -1.20 0.38 17.58
C ILE A 93 -0.03 1.20 17.06
N ALA A 94 -0.23 2.03 16.05
CA ALA A 94 0.78 2.94 15.51
C ALA A 94 0.14 4.05 14.69
N GLY A 95 0.92 5.07 14.34
CA GLY A 95 0.47 6.11 13.44
C GLY A 95 1.30 7.38 13.51
N LYS A 96 0.90 8.37 12.71
CA LYS A 96 1.57 9.67 12.64
C LYS A 96 0.58 10.77 12.33
N THR A 97 0.64 11.85 13.10
CA THR A 97 -0.05 13.11 12.84
C THR A 97 0.76 13.96 11.85
N GLY A 98 0.08 14.80 11.08
CA GLY A 98 0.70 15.82 10.25
C GLY A 98 -0.15 17.08 10.18
N TYR A 99 0.52 18.23 10.06
CA TYR A 99 -0.11 19.50 9.82
C TYR A 99 0.82 20.43 9.05
N THR A 100 0.31 21.04 8.00
CA THR A 100 0.80 22.27 7.39
C THR A 100 -0.41 23.14 7.07
N THR A 101 -0.20 24.42 6.78
CA THR A 101 -1.30 25.32 6.41
C THR A 101 -2.03 24.82 5.16
N GLU A 102 -1.30 24.26 4.20
CA GLU A 102 -1.81 23.81 2.90
C GLU A 102 -2.49 22.43 2.98
N ALA A 103 -1.91 21.51 3.79
CA ALA A 103 -2.43 20.15 3.95
C ALA A 103 -3.51 20.07 5.04
N GLU A 104 -3.62 21.06 5.91
CA GLU A 104 -4.45 21.01 7.12
C GLU A 104 -4.10 19.78 7.99
N ASN A 105 -5.03 19.25 8.77
CA ASN A 105 -4.75 18.09 9.61
C ASN A 105 -4.77 16.80 8.78
N THR A 106 -3.74 16.00 8.97
CA THR A 106 -3.61 14.66 8.38
C THR A 106 -3.29 13.65 9.48
N LEU A 107 -3.80 12.44 9.35
CA LEU A 107 -3.54 11.35 10.27
C LEU A 107 -3.48 10.02 9.52
N ILE A 108 -2.45 9.25 9.80
CA ILE A 108 -2.42 7.82 9.49
C ILE A 108 -2.46 7.05 10.80
N THR A 109 -3.33 6.04 10.89
CA THR A 109 -3.47 5.17 12.04
C THR A 109 -3.47 3.72 11.60
N LEU A 110 -2.61 2.90 12.18
CA LEU A 110 -2.59 1.47 12.04
C LEU A 110 -3.30 0.87 13.26
N ALA A 111 -4.22 -0.04 13.02
CA ALA A 111 -5.04 -0.66 14.05
C ALA A 111 -5.05 -2.18 13.90
N ASP A 112 -5.13 -2.89 15.03
CA ASP A 112 -5.22 -4.34 15.11
C ASP A 112 -6.21 -4.71 16.23
N ASN A 113 -7.30 -5.41 15.89
CA ASN A 113 -8.29 -5.89 16.87
C ASN A 113 -8.10 -7.38 17.21
N GLY A 114 -6.96 -7.98 16.80
CA GLY A 114 -6.66 -9.39 16.98
C GLY A 114 -7.21 -10.30 15.87
N GLU A 115 -8.22 -9.87 15.14
CA GLU A 115 -8.78 -10.58 13.98
C GLU A 115 -8.31 -9.97 12.67
N ARG A 116 -8.14 -8.66 12.63
CA ARG A 116 -7.78 -7.91 11.43
C ARG A 116 -6.90 -6.71 11.74
N ARG A 117 -6.04 -6.41 10.77
CA ARG A 117 -5.22 -5.21 10.74
C ARG A 117 -5.77 -4.23 9.71
N LEU A 118 -5.91 -2.99 10.11
CA LEU A 118 -6.39 -1.91 9.25
C LEU A 118 -5.41 -0.75 9.23
N VAL A 119 -5.36 -0.08 8.09
CA VAL A 119 -4.71 1.23 7.95
C VAL A 119 -5.78 2.24 7.60
N CYS A 120 -5.94 3.25 8.45
CA CYS A 120 -6.83 4.38 8.20
C CYS A 120 -6.00 5.63 7.89
N VAL A 121 -6.35 6.33 6.82
CA VAL A 121 -5.71 7.58 6.42
C VAL A 121 -6.79 8.63 6.25
N VAL A 122 -6.71 9.70 7.04
CA VAL A 122 -7.52 10.90 6.90
C VAL A 122 -6.64 12.06 6.51
N MET A 123 -7.09 12.84 5.54
CA MET A 123 -6.33 13.95 4.98
C MET A 123 -7.25 15.18 4.88
N ARG A 124 -6.65 16.35 5.16
CA ARG A 124 -7.35 17.63 5.06
C ARG A 124 -8.62 17.68 5.89
N THR A 125 -8.54 17.18 7.14
CA THR A 125 -9.67 17.20 8.06
C THR A 125 -9.73 18.50 8.84
N TYR A 126 -10.95 18.93 9.16
CA TYR A 126 -11.20 20.18 9.85
C TYR A 126 -10.99 20.01 11.38
N GLY A 127 -10.16 20.84 11.99
CA GLY A 127 -10.04 21.02 13.44
C GLY A 127 -9.97 19.71 14.22
N GLY A 128 -10.91 19.54 15.18
CA GLY A 128 -10.96 18.38 16.08
C GLY A 128 -11.52 17.08 15.47
N HIS A 129 -11.93 17.05 14.21
CA HIS A 129 -12.58 15.88 13.61
C HIS A 129 -11.61 14.76 13.21
N THR A 130 -10.31 15.02 13.16
CA THR A 130 -9.30 14.05 12.70
C THR A 130 -9.42 12.69 13.41
N TYR A 131 -9.59 12.68 14.72
CA TYR A 131 -9.67 11.44 15.51
C TYR A 131 -11.06 10.81 15.46
N SER A 132 -12.13 11.60 15.45
CA SER A 132 -13.49 11.07 15.29
C SER A 132 -13.70 10.41 13.92
N ASP A 133 -13.21 11.03 12.86
CA ASP A 133 -13.28 10.50 11.50
C ASP A 133 -12.47 9.20 11.39
N THR A 134 -11.25 9.19 11.95
CA THR A 134 -10.41 8.00 11.99
C THR A 134 -11.09 6.85 12.74
N ARG A 135 -11.68 7.12 13.92
CA ARG A 135 -12.42 6.11 14.70
C ARG A 135 -13.60 5.57 13.89
N ALA A 136 -14.42 6.44 13.30
CA ALA A 136 -15.58 6.03 12.51
C ALA A 136 -15.19 5.14 11.32
N LEU A 137 -14.09 5.45 10.62
CA LEU A 137 -13.57 4.63 9.52
C LEU A 137 -13.02 3.28 9.99
N LEU A 138 -12.29 3.23 11.12
CA LEU A 138 -11.79 1.99 11.69
C LEU A 138 -12.93 1.09 12.16
N GLU A 139 -13.90 1.63 12.90
CA GLU A 139 -15.12 0.91 13.32
C GLU A 139 -15.87 0.36 12.10
N TYR A 140 -16.06 1.19 11.07
CA TYR A 140 -16.69 0.74 9.83
C TYR A 140 -15.93 -0.43 9.20
N GLY A 141 -14.58 -0.34 9.14
CA GLY A 141 -13.74 -1.39 8.60
C GLY A 141 -13.83 -2.69 9.40
N PHE A 142 -13.78 -2.61 10.72
CA PHE A 142 -13.88 -3.78 11.59
C PHE A 142 -15.26 -4.44 11.58
N GLN A 143 -16.33 -3.67 11.50
CA GLN A 143 -17.71 -4.17 11.59
C GLN A 143 -18.27 -4.69 10.26
N ASN A 144 -17.80 -4.17 9.13
CA ASN A 144 -18.45 -4.42 7.84
C ASN A 144 -17.64 -5.33 6.89
N PHE A 145 -16.43 -5.70 7.26
CA PHE A 145 -15.60 -6.57 6.43
C PHE A 145 -15.06 -7.74 7.25
N ARG A 146 -14.71 -8.82 6.58
CA ARG A 146 -14.09 -10.01 7.18
C ARG A 146 -13.01 -10.58 6.29
N ASN A 147 -12.01 -11.21 6.89
CA ASN A 147 -11.03 -12.03 6.19
C ASN A 147 -11.64 -13.41 5.95
N VAL A 148 -11.47 -13.94 4.75
CA VAL A 148 -11.90 -15.28 4.37
C VAL A 148 -10.69 -16.01 3.83
N ASP A 149 -10.27 -17.08 4.49
CA ASP A 149 -9.16 -17.92 4.08
C ASP A 149 -9.47 -18.55 2.71
N ILE A 150 -8.54 -18.40 1.76
CA ILE A 150 -8.72 -18.87 0.38
C ILE A 150 -8.68 -20.41 0.36
N ALA A 151 -7.72 -21.01 1.08
CA ALA A 151 -7.52 -22.45 1.05
C ALA A 151 -8.69 -23.24 1.66
N GLU A 152 -9.43 -22.64 2.61
CA GLU A 152 -10.65 -23.24 3.17
C GLU A 152 -11.84 -23.19 2.23
N LYS A 153 -11.89 -22.23 1.30
CA LYS A 153 -13.04 -21.95 0.43
C LYS A 153 -12.87 -22.44 -0.99
N GLU A 154 -11.63 -22.51 -1.47
CA GLU A 154 -11.36 -23.03 -2.81
C GLU A 154 -11.65 -24.53 -2.92
N LYS A 155 -12.08 -24.93 -4.13
CA LYS A 155 -12.30 -26.35 -4.45
C LYS A 155 -10.96 -27.05 -4.59
N LYS A 156 -10.83 -28.19 -3.91
CA LYS A 156 -9.59 -28.99 -3.85
C LYS A 156 -9.02 -29.41 -5.22
N ASP A 157 -9.83 -29.38 -6.28
CA ASP A 157 -9.42 -29.87 -7.61
C ASP A 157 -8.93 -28.72 -8.54
N THR A 158 -9.00 -27.46 -8.08
CA THR A 158 -8.61 -26.30 -8.90
C THR A 158 -7.10 -26.08 -8.88
N TYR A 159 -6.48 -26.31 -7.74
CA TYR A 159 -5.05 -26.08 -7.50
C TYR A 159 -4.40 -27.28 -6.84
N ASP A 160 -3.18 -27.63 -7.28
CA ASP A 160 -2.36 -28.65 -6.62
C ASP A 160 -1.71 -28.10 -5.35
N ALA A 161 -1.43 -26.77 -5.31
CA ALA A 161 -0.96 -26.06 -4.13
C ALA A 161 -1.50 -24.63 -4.08
N LEU A 162 -1.73 -24.15 -2.86
CA LEU A 162 -2.15 -22.78 -2.52
C LEU A 162 -1.23 -22.23 -1.42
N GLU A 163 -0.94 -20.96 -1.48
CA GLU A 163 -0.22 -20.24 -0.42
C GLU A 163 -0.98 -20.34 0.91
N HIS A 164 -0.28 -20.73 1.97
CA HIS A 164 -0.86 -20.85 3.30
C HIS A 164 -1.14 -19.47 3.92
N GLY A 165 -2.32 -19.33 4.54
CA GLY A 165 -2.72 -18.12 5.24
C GLY A 165 -3.09 -16.95 4.32
N ALA A 166 -3.16 -17.19 3.00
CA ALA A 166 -3.67 -16.19 2.08
C ALA A 166 -5.19 -16.02 2.24
N PHE A 167 -5.66 -14.80 2.22
CA PHE A 167 -7.07 -14.46 2.43
C PHE A 167 -7.57 -13.40 1.46
N VAL A 168 -8.88 -13.36 1.28
CA VAL A 168 -9.59 -12.25 0.65
C VAL A 168 -10.33 -11.43 1.70
N VAL A 169 -10.43 -10.11 1.49
CA VAL A 169 -11.23 -9.21 2.33
C VAL A 169 -12.60 -9.01 1.68
N LEU A 170 -13.65 -9.47 2.36
CA LEU A 170 -15.02 -9.38 1.86
C LEU A 170 -15.91 -8.54 2.78
N PRO A 171 -16.90 -7.83 2.22
CA PRO A 171 -18.01 -7.33 3.03
C PRO A 171 -18.67 -8.48 3.79
N GLU A 172 -19.11 -8.23 5.03
CA GLU A 172 -19.61 -9.25 5.96
C GLU A 172 -20.66 -10.19 5.37
N LYS A 173 -21.54 -9.65 4.50
CA LYS A 173 -22.67 -10.37 3.89
C LYS A 173 -22.36 -10.96 2.51
N VAL A 174 -21.09 -10.93 2.07
CA VAL A 174 -20.70 -11.44 0.75
C VAL A 174 -20.05 -12.81 0.89
N ASP A 175 -20.56 -13.79 0.17
CA ASP A 175 -19.99 -15.14 0.13
C ASP A 175 -18.83 -15.23 -0.86
N PHE A 176 -17.87 -16.10 -0.57
CA PHE A 176 -16.70 -16.37 -1.40
C PHE A 176 -17.08 -16.78 -2.82
N ASP A 177 -18.16 -17.55 -3.00
CA ASP A 177 -18.67 -18.03 -4.29
C ASP A 177 -19.09 -16.90 -5.26
N LYS A 178 -19.22 -15.65 -4.76
CA LYS A 178 -19.52 -14.48 -5.59
C LYS A 178 -18.30 -13.86 -6.23
N LEU A 179 -17.11 -14.38 -5.92
CA LEU A 179 -15.86 -13.86 -6.46
C LEU A 179 -15.59 -14.38 -7.87
N LYS A 180 -14.98 -13.54 -8.67
CA LYS A 180 -14.30 -13.93 -9.90
C LYS A 180 -12.83 -14.17 -9.56
N CYS A 181 -12.22 -15.22 -10.12
CA CYS A 181 -10.81 -15.50 -9.90
C CYS A 181 -10.06 -15.53 -11.23
N LYS A 182 -9.00 -14.72 -11.35
CA LYS A 182 -8.07 -14.69 -12.49
C LYS A 182 -6.73 -15.22 -12.04
N VAL A 183 -6.21 -16.21 -12.75
CA VAL A 183 -4.85 -16.72 -12.54
C VAL A 183 -3.93 -16.17 -13.63
N GLU A 184 -2.82 -15.58 -13.22
CA GLU A 184 -1.74 -15.16 -14.10
C GLU A 184 -0.54 -16.07 -13.88
N ILE A 185 -0.21 -16.91 -14.89
CA ILE A 185 0.92 -17.82 -14.82
C ILE A 185 2.22 -17.01 -14.94
N HIS A 186 3.18 -17.32 -14.07
CA HIS A 186 4.48 -16.67 -14.03
C HIS A 186 5.29 -16.96 -15.30
N GLU A 187 6.05 -15.98 -15.74
CA GLU A 187 6.94 -16.14 -16.90
C GLU A 187 7.95 -17.27 -16.66
N GLY A 188 8.04 -18.19 -17.61
CA GLY A 188 8.91 -19.37 -17.51
C GLY A 188 8.29 -20.57 -16.75
N SER A 189 7.14 -20.41 -16.08
CA SER A 189 6.41 -21.53 -15.48
C SER A 189 5.26 -22.01 -16.38
N LYS A 190 4.84 -23.26 -16.19
CA LYS A 190 3.64 -23.82 -16.84
C LYS A 190 2.45 -23.90 -15.90
N ARG A 191 2.69 -23.77 -14.58
CA ARG A 191 1.70 -24.07 -13.57
C ARG A 191 1.73 -23.14 -12.35
N GLU A 192 2.87 -22.50 -12.07
CA GLU A 192 2.99 -21.56 -10.96
C GLU A 192 2.50 -20.20 -11.40
N GLY A 193 1.72 -19.56 -10.58
CA GLY A 193 1.12 -18.26 -10.89
C GLY A 193 0.46 -17.62 -9.67
N THR A 194 -0.08 -16.43 -9.88
CA THR A 194 -0.82 -15.67 -8.88
C THR A 194 -2.31 -15.70 -9.22
N ALA A 195 -3.13 -16.22 -8.31
CA ALA A 195 -4.58 -16.14 -8.36
C ALA A 195 -5.06 -14.84 -7.70
N THR A 196 -5.71 -13.97 -8.46
CA THR A 196 -6.30 -12.73 -7.95
C THR A 196 -7.82 -12.84 -7.95
N TYR A 197 -8.43 -12.56 -6.80
CA TYR A 197 -9.86 -12.62 -6.57
C TYR A 197 -10.48 -11.24 -6.67
N TYR A 198 -11.66 -11.16 -7.31
CA TYR A 198 -12.36 -9.91 -7.59
C TYR A 198 -13.80 -9.97 -7.09
N TYR A 199 -14.23 -8.92 -6.38
CA TYR A 199 -15.62 -8.65 -6.06
C TYR A 199 -16.08 -7.35 -6.73
N LYS A 200 -17.12 -7.42 -7.57
CA LYS A 200 -17.58 -6.26 -8.38
C LYS A 200 -16.41 -5.58 -9.10
N ASP A 201 -15.58 -6.38 -9.74
CA ASP A 201 -14.41 -5.97 -10.52
C ASP A 201 -13.26 -5.29 -9.71
N ASN A 202 -13.39 -5.20 -8.38
CA ASN A 202 -12.30 -4.74 -7.50
C ASN A 202 -11.51 -5.95 -6.96
N PRO A 203 -10.18 -5.92 -6.99
CA PRO A 203 -9.38 -6.96 -6.38
C PRO A 203 -9.55 -6.93 -4.85
N VAL A 204 -9.85 -8.08 -4.27
CA VAL A 204 -10.11 -8.24 -2.82
C VAL A 204 -9.09 -9.13 -2.12
N GLY A 205 -8.19 -9.74 -2.86
CA GLY A 205 -7.07 -10.54 -2.37
C GLY A 205 -6.42 -11.34 -3.48
N SER A 206 -5.25 -11.89 -3.20
CA SER A 206 -4.51 -12.75 -4.12
C SER A 206 -3.70 -13.78 -3.33
N CYS A 207 -3.32 -14.86 -3.97
CA CYS A 207 -2.41 -15.86 -3.42
C CYS A 207 -1.57 -16.50 -4.53
N GLU A 208 -0.41 -17.02 -4.15
CA GLU A 208 0.41 -17.84 -5.02
C GLU A 208 -0.21 -19.24 -5.15
N VAL A 209 -0.23 -19.77 -6.38
CA VAL A 209 -0.87 -21.03 -6.69
C VAL A 209 -0.01 -21.90 -7.60
N THR A 210 -0.15 -23.21 -7.46
CA THR A 210 0.23 -24.18 -8.48
C THR A 210 -1.05 -24.77 -9.06
N VAL A 211 -1.38 -24.40 -10.29
CA VAL A 211 -2.61 -24.88 -10.95
C VAL A 211 -2.54 -26.39 -11.27
N ALA A 212 -3.68 -27.07 -11.24
CA ALA A 212 -3.80 -28.47 -11.63
C ALA A 212 -3.37 -28.67 -13.10
N LYS A 213 -2.96 -29.91 -13.46
CA LYS A 213 -2.41 -30.21 -14.81
C LYS A 213 -3.40 -29.93 -15.94
N ASP A 214 -4.67 -30.06 -15.67
CA ASP A 214 -5.80 -29.88 -16.60
C ASP A 214 -6.52 -28.56 -16.39
N TYR A 215 -5.94 -27.62 -15.61
CA TYR A 215 -6.49 -26.31 -15.34
C TYR A 215 -6.78 -25.55 -16.63
N LYS A 216 -8.01 -25.06 -16.74
CA LYS A 216 -8.43 -24.15 -17.82
C LYS A 216 -8.91 -22.84 -17.22
N GLN A 217 -8.23 -21.76 -17.58
CA GLN A 217 -8.67 -20.43 -17.20
C GLN A 217 -10.09 -20.19 -17.76
N LYS A 218 -11.04 -19.87 -16.86
CA LYS A 218 -12.35 -19.35 -17.28
C LYS A 218 -12.21 -17.93 -17.75
N GLU A 219 -12.83 -17.58 -18.88
CA GLU A 219 -12.92 -16.17 -19.28
C GLU A 219 -13.67 -15.37 -18.23
N ILE A 220 -13.04 -14.30 -17.76
CA ILE A 220 -13.63 -13.40 -16.78
C ILE A 220 -14.08 -12.14 -17.52
N ALA A 221 -15.39 -11.92 -17.56
CA ALA A 221 -15.93 -10.67 -18.06
C ALA A 221 -15.84 -9.59 -16.96
N PHE A 222 -14.99 -8.59 -17.20
CA PHE A 222 -14.93 -7.35 -16.41
C PHE A 222 -15.84 -6.29 -17.05
N SER A 223 -16.28 -5.30 -16.27
CA SER A 223 -17.08 -4.19 -16.78
C SER A 223 -16.30 -3.34 -17.78
N GLU A 224 -16.98 -2.57 -18.62
CA GLU A 224 -16.30 -1.71 -19.62
C GLU A 224 -15.39 -0.64 -19.00
N SER A 225 -15.67 -0.20 -17.76
CA SER A 225 -14.82 0.71 -17.01
C SER A 225 -13.43 0.12 -16.74
N ASP A 226 -13.37 -1.20 -16.49
CA ASP A 226 -12.10 -1.88 -16.17
C ASP A 226 -11.28 -2.19 -17.43
N LYS A 227 -11.94 -2.43 -18.56
CA LYS A 227 -11.24 -2.55 -19.85
C LYS A 227 -10.43 -1.30 -20.17
N LYS A 228 -10.97 -0.10 -19.91
CA LYS A 228 -10.23 1.17 -20.07
C LYS A 228 -9.05 1.28 -19.13
N SER A 229 -9.17 0.83 -17.88
CA SER A 229 -8.07 0.82 -16.89
C SER A 229 -6.96 -0.16 -17.26
N ILE A 230 -7.31 -1.34 -17.76
CA ILE A 230 -6.36 -2.35 -18.23
C ILE A 230 -5.64 -1.87 -19.49
N ASP A 231 -6.36 -1.29 -20.46
CA ASP A 231 -5.77 -0.73 -21.67
C ASP A 231 -4.87 0.47 -21.38
N TYR A 232 -5.24 1.33 -20.42
CA TYR A 232 -4.39 2.43 -19.97
C TYR A 232 -3.07 1.94 -19.37
N LYS A 233 -3.11 0.92 -18.50
CA LYS A 233 -1.89 0.31 -17.94
C LYS A 233 -1.03 -0.33 -19.02
N ARG A 234 -1.62 -1.02 -20.00
CA ARG A 234 -0.92 -1.62 -21.13
C ARG A 234 -0.36 -0.56 -22.06
N THR A 235 -1.08 0.52 -22.34
CA THR A 235 -0.63 1.66 -23.16
C THR A 235 0.51 2.40 -22.48
N VAL A 236 0.45 2.64 -21.15
CA VAL A 236 1.54 3.26 -20.39
C VAL A 236 2.77 2.36 -20.40
N LEU A 237 2.62 1.05 -20.24
CA LEU A 237 3.74 0.11 -20.31
C LEU A 237 4.40 0.10 -21.72
N ILE A 238 3.60 0.10 -22.78
CA ILE A 238 4.11 0.16 -24.16
C ILE A 238 4.80 1.51 -24.43
N CYS A 239 4.27 2.62 -23.96
CA CYS A 239 4.88 3.94 -24.09
C CYS A 239 6.21 4.03 -23.32
N THR A 240 6.28 3.49 -22.08
CA THR A 240 7.52 3.49 -21.29
C THR A 240 8.60 2.61 -21.91
N VAL A 241 8.26 1.43 -22.41
CA VAL A 241 9.20 0.57 -23.15
C VAL A 241 9.65 1.24 -24.46
N GLY A 242 8.74 1.88 -25.20
CA GLY A 242 9.05 2.63 -26.42
C GLY A 242 10.03 3.79 -26.18
N VAL A 243 9.83 4.55 -25.10
CA VAL A 243 10.73 5.66 -24.70
C VAL A 243 12.11 5.14 -24.32
N VAL A 244 12.22 4.03 -23.59
CA VAL A 244 13.52 3.42 -23.26
C VAL A 244 14.26 2.94 -24.49
N ILE A 245 13.57 2.33 -25.45
CA ILE A 245 14.18 1.89 -26.73
C ILE A 245 14.65 3.10 -27.54
N LEU A 246 13.86 4.18 -27.65
CA LEU A 246 14.24 5.40 -28.37
C LEU A 246 15.44 6.10 -27.73
N MET A 247 15.50 6.16 -26.39
CA MET A 247 16.68 6.69 -25.68
C MET A 247 17.93 5.83 -25.88
N GLY A 248 17.77 4.49 -25.90
CA GLY A 248 18.86 3.56 -26.20
C GLY A 248 19.42 3.76 -27.59
N ILE A 249 18.58 3.87 -28.63
CA ILE A 249 18.97 4.12 -30.02
C ILE A 249 19.64 5.50 -30.16
N GLY A 250 19.08 6.54 -29.50
CA GLY A 250 19.68 7.89 -29.49
C GLY A 250 21.10 7.90 -28.92
N SER A 251 21.34 7.14 -27.84
CA SER A 251 22.65 7.01 -27.20
C SER A 251 23.67 6.30 -28.11
N ILE A 252 23.24 5.26 -28.85
CA ILE A 252 24.09 4.54 -29.82
C ILE A 252 24.45 5.45 -31.00
N ILE A 253 23.48 6.18 -31.56
CA ILE A 253 23.69 7.11 -32.66
C ILE A 253 24.64 8.24 -32.22
N ALA A 254 24.46 8.82 -31.04
CA ALA A 254 25.35 9.85 -30.48
C ALA A 254 26.79 9.31 -30.29
N GLY A 255 26.93 8.05 -29.86
CA GLY A 255 28.21 7.36 -29.74
C GLY A 255 28.92 7.16 -31.08
N ILE A 256 28.19 6.80 -32.15
CA ILE A 256 28.70 6.63 -33.50
C ILE A 256 29.14 7.98 -34.10
N ILE A 257 28.36 9.05 -33.91
CA ILE A 257 28.70 10.41 -34.40
C ILE A 257 29.95 10.94 -33.69
N ARG A 258 30.09 10.73 -32.36
CA ARG A 258 31.32 11.11 -31.63
C ARG A 258 32.56 10.35 -32.12
N LYS A 259 32.43 9.07 -32.46
CA LYS A 259 33.53 8.27 -33.00
C LYS A 259 33.96 8.71 -34.42
N ARG A 260 33.02 9.18 -35.27
CA ARG A 260 33.31 9.74 -36.59
C ARG A 260 33.98 11.13 -36.56
N LYS A 261 33.74 11.95 -35.53
CA LYS A 261 34.39 13.26 -35.35
C LYS A 261 35.82 13.19 -34.77
N ARG A 262 36.24 12.02 -34.29
CA ARG A 262 37.61 11.79 -33.77
C ARG A 262 38.53 11.03 -34.72
N ARG A 263 38.09 10.76 -35.93
CA ARG A 263 38.88 10.32 -37.09
C ARG A 263 38.91 11.43 -38.13
#